data_60fdcb78171949cfb7ce44c8f814e316
#
_entry.id   60fdcb78171949cfb7ce44c8f814e316
#
_cell.length_a   1.000
_cell.length_b   1.000
_cell.length_c   1.000
_cell.angle_alpha   90.00
_cell.angle_beta   90.00
_cell.angle_gamma   90.00
#
_symmetry.space_group_name_H-M   'P 1'
#
loop_
_entity.id
_entity.type
_entity.pdbx_description
1 polymer ?
#
loop_
_entity_poly.entity_id
_entity_poly.type
_entity_poly.pdbx_seq_one_letter_code
_entity_poly.pdbx_strand_id
1 'polypeptide(L)'
;MHFKMKSGKLKEKRSIARCVPQAGEAMENKCVIKNSKTVDLFLFMGQSNMAGRGIVSEKWAQPAPQIMEGAGYEYRAISAPDKLYPLTEPFGRQENAEDGINDGNMKTGSLVTAFVNACYQKTGVPIVGVSASKGGSSILQWQPGTPYLSDTLRRLAKARRFLEKEGIFIRHTFML
;
A
#
# COMPACT_ATOMS: atom_id res chain seq x y z
N MET A 1 -10.21 57.61 28.88
CA MET A 1 -11.10 56.46 28.64
C MET A 1 -10.27 55.35 27.99
N HIS A 2 -9.79 54.36 28.78
CA HIS A 2 -8.93 53.28 28.31
C HIS A 2 -9.77 52.01 28.21
N PHE A 3 -9.95 51.49 27.01
CA PHE A 3 -10.60 50.18 26.77
C PHE A 3 -9.53 49.07 26.77
N LYS A 4 -9.55 48.21 27.78
CA LYS A 4 -8.74 46.98 27.83
C LYS A 4 -9.47 45.85 27.09
N MET A 5 -8.91 45.39 25.98
CA MET A 5 -9.32 44.12 25.36
C MET A 5 -8.70 42.92 26.05
N LYS A 6 -9.54 42.04 26.58
CA LYS A 6 -9.08 40.73 27.14
C LYS A 6 -8.96 39.72 26.02
N SER A 7 -7.77 39.19 25.77
CA SER A 7 -7.55 38.07 24.88
C SER A 7 -7.87 36.76 25.59
N GLY A 8 -8.93 36.07 25.18
CA GLY A 8 -9.26 34.74 25.61
C GLY A 8 -8.49 33.69 24.78
N LYS A 9 -7.55 32.98 25.40
CA LYS A 9 -6.91 31.80 24.80
C LYS A 9 -7.84 30.60 24.95
N LEU A 10 -8.41 30.12 23.84
CA LEU A 10 -9.01 28.78 23.79
C LEU A 10 -7.88 27.73 23.80
N LYS A 11 -7.85 26.94 24.85
CA LYS A 11 -7.01 25.74 24.92
C LYS A 11 -7.80 24.57 24.33
N GLU A 12 -7.48 24.20 23.13
CA GLU A 12 -7.93 22.94 22.51
C GLU A 12 -7.19 21.77 23.16
N LYS A 13 -7.90 21.01 23.99
CA LYS A 13 -7.38 19.75 24.54
C LYS A 13 -7.52 18.65 23.48
N ARG A 14 -6.45 18.34 22.77
CA ARG A 14 -6.35 17.11 21.98
C ARG A 14 -6.18 15.93 22.96
N SER A 15 -7.21 15.12 23.12
CA SER A 15 -7.14 13.85 23.84
C SER A 15 -6.48 12.80 22.93
N ILE A 16 -5.27 12.39 23.27
CA ILE A 16 -4.60 11.25 22.67
C ILE A 16 -5.19 10.00 23.34
N ALA A 17 -6.14 9.34 22.69
CA ALA A 17 -6.61 8.04 23.13
C ALA A 17 -5.54 6.99 22.82
N ARG A 18 -4.86 6.51 23.88
CA ARG A 18 -4.01 5.31 23.83
C ARG A 18 -4.92 4.09 23.74
N CYS A 19 -4.88 3.34 22.63
CA CYS A 19 -5.45 1.99 22.57
C CYS A 19 -4.59 1.04 23.41
N VAL A 20 -5.14 0.59 24.54
CA VAL A 20 -4.59 -0.54 25.31
C VAL A 20 -5.33 -1.79 24.81
N PRO A 21 -4.63 -2.89 24.41
CA PRO A 21 -5.30 -4.12 24.04
C PRO A 21 -5.90 -4.80 25.27
N GLN A 22 -7.22 -4.98 25.30
CA GLN A 22 -7.85 -5.92 26.23
C GLN A 22 -7.71 -7.34 25.67
N ALA A 23 -7.22 -8.25 26.49
CA ALA A 23 -7.11 -9.66 26.18
C ALA A 23 -8.50 -10.31 26.16
N GLY A 24 -8.80 -11.06 25.08
CA GLY A 24 -9.87 -12.07 25.06
C GLY A 24 -11.03 -11.78 24.14
N GLU A 25 -10.77 -11.57 22.83
CA GLU A 25 -11.71 -11.91 21.74
C GLU A 25 -10.90 -12.03 20.47
N ALA A 26 -11.09 -13.13 19.70
CA ALA A 26 -10.50 -13.28 18.37
C ALA A 26 -11.13 -12.24 17.44
N MET A 27 -10.65 -11.02 17.49
CA MET A 27 -11.02 -9.97 16.53
C MET A 27 -10.50 -10.38 15.17
N GLU A 28 -11.40 -10.76 14.27
CA GLU A 28 -11.16 -10.70 12.84
C GLU A 28 -10.56 -9.33 12.53
N ASN A 29 -9.26 -9.27 12.32
CA ASN A 29 -8.54 -8.08 11.89
C ASN A 29 -8.90 -7.78 10.43
N LYS A 30 -10.14 -7.37 10.17
CA LYS A 30 -10.47 -6.63 8.96
C LYS A 30 -9.65 -5.34 9.01
N CYS A 31 -8.64 -5.22 8.17
CA CYS A 31 -7.93 -3.97 7.99
C CYS A 31 -8.90 -2.98 7.35
N VAL A 32 -9.65 -2.28 8.19
CA VAL A 32 -10.53 -1.20 7.77
C VAL A 32 -9.67 0.00 7.45
N ILE A 33 -9.79 0.55 6.25
CA ILE A 33 -9.19 1.84 5.90
C ILE A 33 -9.72 2.86 6.90
N LYS A 34 -8.88 3.24 7.86
CA LYS A 34 -9.27 4.21 8.88
C LYS A 34 -9.52 5.57 8.20
N ASN A 35 -10.74 6.06 8.29
CA ASN A 35 -11.17 7.42 7.97
C ASN A 35 -11.32 7.85 6.50
N SER A 36 -11.07 7.01 5.51
CA SER A 36 -11.33 7.38 4.12
C SER A 36 -11.96 6.23 3.34
N LYS A 37 -13.13 6.47 2.77
CA LYS A 37 -13.73 5.54 1.81
C LYS A 37 -13.21 5.75 0.38
N THR A 38 -12.20 6.62 0.21
CA THR A 38 -11.62 6.97 -1.10
C THR A 38 -10.13 6.66 -1.11
N VAL A 39 -9.67 6.01 -2.17
CA VAL A 39 -8.26 5.64 -2.37
C VAL A 39 -7.80 5.92 -3.79
N ASP A 40 -6.50 6.02 -4.01
CA ASP A 40 -5.87 5.84 -5.31
C ASP A 40 -5.39 4.39 -5.44
N LEU A 41 -5.70 3.75 -6.56
CA LEU A 41 -5.26 2.38 -6.85
C LEU A 41 -4.00 2.42 -7.71
N PHE A 42 -2.91 1.84 -7.21
CA PHE A 42 -1.65 1.77 -7.93
C PHE A 42 -1.28 0.34 -8.29
N LEU A 43 -1.04 0.10 -9.56
CA LEU A 43 -0.45 -1.11 -10.09
C LEU A 43 1.07 -0.89 -10.22
N PHE A 44 1.84 -1.54 -9.34
CA PHE A 44 3.30 -1.50 -9.35
C PHE A 44 3.83 -2.65 -10.20
N MET A 45 4.19 -2.36 -11.46
CA MET A 45 4.61 -3.38 -12.41
C MET A 45 6.01 -3.09 -12.99
N GLY A 46 6.67 -4.11 -13.48
CA GLY A 46 8.00 -3.99 -14.09
C GLY A 46 8.99 -5.03 -13.62
N GLN A 47 10.27 -4.70 -13.73
CA GLN A 47 11.36 -5.62 -13.44
C GLN A 47 12.03 -5.34 -12.07
N SER A 48 13.35 -5.56 -11.97
CA SER A 48 14.11 -5.60 -10.71
C SER A 48 13.97 -4.36 -9.82
N ASN A 49 13.91 -3.15 -10.38
CA ASN A 49 13.77 -1.94 -9.58
C ASN A 49 12.39 -1.86 -8.92
N MET A 50 11.35 -2.29 -9.63
CA MET A 50 9.99 -2.34 -9.09
C MET A 50 9.76 -3.58 -8.21
N ALA A 51 10.34 -4.73 -8.58
CA ALA A 51 10.28 -5.95 -7.77
C ALA A 51 10.99 -5.76 -6.42
N GLY A 52 12.00 -4.89 -6.39
CA GLY A 52 12.73 -4.53 -5.19
C GLY A 52 13.83 -5.51 -4.85
N ARG A 53 15.07 -5.09 -5.13
CA ARG A 53 16.32 -5.79 -4.76
C ARG A 53 17.13 -4.98 -3.74
N GLY A 54 16.50 -3.93 -3.19
CA GLY A 54 17.09 -3.11 -2.15
C GLY A 54 17.25 -3.86 -0.83
N ILE A 55 18.06 -3.31 0.05
CA ILE A 55 18.33 -3.89 1.36
C ILE A 55 17.49 -3.14 2.40
N VAL A 56 16.61 -3.86 3.10
CA VAL A 56 15.77 -3.34 4.20
C VAL A 56 16.38 -3.70 5.56
N SER A 57 17.69 -3.65 5.68
CA SER A 57 18.39 -4.00 6.93
C SER A 57 18.83 -2.74 7.66
N GLU A 58 18.59 -2.68 8.98
CA GLU A 58 19.08 -1.61 9.86
C GLU A 58 20.62 -1.49 9.88
N LYS A 59 21.34 -2.49 9.37
CA LYS A 59 22.80 -2.46 9.23
C LYS A 59 23.29 -1.50 8.13
N TRP A 60 22.40 -0.99 7.28
CA TRP A 60 22.72 -0.08 6.19
C TRP A 60 22.21 1.32 6.49
N ALA A 61 22.94 2.30 6.03
CA ALA A 61 22.73 3.70 6.40
C ALA A 61 21.36 4.29 6.05
N GLN A 62 20.59 3.65 5.16
CA GLN A 62 19.27 4.13 4.75
C GLN A 62 18.34 2.93 4.45
N PRO A 63 17.68 2.35 5.46
CA PRO A 63 16.64 1.34 5.23
C PRO A 63 15.44 1.97 4.53
N ALA A 64 14.61 1.13 3.89
CA ALA A 64 13.33 1.58 3.34
C ALA A 64 12.48 2.21 4.47
N PRO A 65 11.83 3.36 4.22
CA PRO A 65 11.04 4.02 5.25
C PRO A 65 9.84 3.16 5.64
N GLN A 66 9.46 3.22 6.90
CA GLN A 66 8.19 2.67 7.35
C GLN A 66 7.03 3.42 6.69
N ILE A 67 5.94 2.72 6.42
CA ILE A 67 4.73 3.35 5.91
C ILE A 67 4.12 4.27 6.98
N MET A 68 3.71 5.45 6.60
CA MET A 68 2.96 6.36 7.47
C MET A 68 1.59 5.75 7.77
N GLU A 69 1.11 5.94 9.00
CA GLU A 69 -0.21 5.42 9.40
C GLU A 69 -1.31 5.91 8.46
N GLY A 70 -2.07 4.96 7.91
CA GLY A 70 -3.16 5.24 6.98
C GLY A 70 -2.74 5.62 5.56
N ALA A 71 -1.44 5.73 5.25
CA ALA A 71 -0.98 6.19 3.94
C ALA A 71 -1.13 5.13 2.84
N GLY A 72 -0.97 3.84 3.17
CA GLY A 72 -0.97 2.84 2.13
C GLY A 72 -1.30 1.43 2.60
N TYR A 73 -1.93 0.71 1.69
CA TYR A 73 -2.36 -0.67 1.88
C TYR A 73 -1.90 -1.52 0.70
N GLU A 74 -1.61 -2.78 0.95
CA GLU A 74 -1.34 -3.79 -0.06
C GLU A 74 -2.59 -4.64 -0.29
N TYR A 75 -3.01 -4.76 -1.55
CA TYR A 75 -3.97 -5.78 -1.94
C TYR A 75 -3.22 -6.99 -2.51
N ARG A 76 -3.35 -8.13 -1.83
CA ARG A 76 -2.68 -9.39 -2.18
C ARG A 76 -3.57 -10.24 -3.06
N ALA A 77 -3.51 -9.97 -4.37
CA ALA A 77 -4.40 -10.58 -5.37
C ALA A 77 -4.24 -12.11 -5.50
N ILE A 78 -3.09 -12.66 -5.09
CA ILE A 78 -2.76 -14.09 -5.22
C ILE A 78 -2.81 -14.77 -3.86
N SER A 79 -2.06 -14.28 -2.87
CA SER A 79 -1.87 -14.98 -1.61
C SER A 79 -3.01 -14.79 -0.60
N ALA A 80 -3.72 -13.66 -0.64
CA ALA A 80 -4.80 -13.37 0.32
C ALA A 80 -5.75 -12.27 -0.19
N PRO A 81 -6.67 -12.59 -1.13
CA PRO A 81 -7.48 -11.60 -1.85
C PRO A 81 -8.74 -11.13 -1.10
N ASP A 82 -8.89 -11.49 0.16
CA ASP A 82 -10.07 -11.25 0.98
C ASP A 82 -9.99 -9.99 1.85
N LYS A 83 -8.83 -9.36 1.93
CA LYS A 83 -8.62 -8.15 2.75
C LYS A 83 -7.46 -7.27 2.26
N LEU A 84 -7.38 -6.05 2.81
CA LEU A 84 -6.22 -5.18 2.67
C LEU A 84 -5.25 -5.41 3.82
N TYR A 85 -3.97 -5.28 3.53
CA TYR A 85 -2.87 -5.34 4.49
C TYR A 85 -2.21 -3.97 4.60
N PRO A 86 -1.66 -3.57 5.75
CA PRO A 86 -0.74 -2.44 5.80
C PRO A 86 0.40 -2.69 4.81
N LEU A 87 0.71 -1.68 4.01
CA LEU A 87 1.79 -1.78 3.05
C LEU A 87 3.13 -1.85 3.79
N THR A 88 3.93 -2.86 3.49
CA THR A 88 5.23 -3.07 4.13
C THR A 88 6.25 -3.59 3.11
N GLU A 89 7.54 -3.33 3.36
CA GLU A 89 8.61 -3.98 2.59
C GLU A 89 8.98 -5.36 3.18
N PRO A 90 9.34 -6.31 2.35
CA PRO A 90 9.38 -6.31 0.88
C PRO A 90 7.99 -6.40 0.25
N PHE A 91 7.60 -5.34 -0.48
CA PHE A 91 6.28 -5.25 -1.10
C PHE A 91 6.04 -6.35 -2.14
N GLY A 92 4.88 -7.00 -2.08
CA GLY A 92 4.49 -8.05 -3.02
C GLY A 92 5.31 -9.34 -2.94
N ARG A 93 6.03 -9.61 -1.84
CA ARG A 93 6.90 -10.78 -1.71
C ARG A 93 6.15 -12.11 -1.86
N GLN A 94 4.90 -12.17 -1.41
CA GLN A 94 4.08 -13.38 -1.44
C GLN A 94 3.20 -13.49 -2.68
N GLU A 95 3.27 -12.51 -3.58
CA GLU A 95 2.40 -12.41 -4.75
C GLU A 95 2.98 -13.19 -5.94
N ASN A 96 3.15 -14.51 -5.77
CA ASN A 96 3.70 -15.40 -6.77
C ASN A 96 2.57 -16.26 -7.39
N ALA A 97 2.35 -16.15 -8.70
CA ALA A 97 1.40 -16.94 -9.46
C ALA A 97 2.13 -18.06 -10.22
N GLU A 98 1.56 -19.27 -10.25
CA GLU A 98 2.14 -20.40 -10.99
C GLU A 98 2.12 -20.17 -12.50
N ASP A 99 1.03 -19.58 -12.99
CA ASP A 99 0.76 -19.33 -14.41
C ASP A 99 1.10 -17.89 -14.86
N GLY A 100 1.83 -17.13 -14.06
CA GLY A 100 2.08 -15.71 -14.30
C GLY A 100 3.34 -15.18 -13.66
N ILE A 101 3.21 -14.05 -12.97
CA ILE A 101 4.32 -13.38 -12.30
C ILE A 101 4.73 -14.19 -11.07
N ASN A 102 5.93 -14.72 -11.11
CA ASN A 102 6.55 -15.44 -10.00
C ASN A 102 7.98 -14.98 -9.82
N ASP A 103 8.27 -14.34 -8.72
CA ASP A 103 9.61 -13.83 -8.37
C ASP A 103 10.22 -14.62 -7.18
N GLY A 104 9.52 -15.66 -6.71
CA GLY A 104 9.91 -16.44 -5.55
C GLY A 104 10.10 -15.55 -4.32
N ASN A 105 11.14 -15.84 -3.55
CA ASN A 105 11.51 -15.05 -2.37
C ASN A 105 12.56 -13.97 -2.66
N MET A 106 12.74 -13.57 -3.91
CA MET A 106 13.81 -12.67 -4.35
C MET A 106 13.57 -11.19 -4.02
N LYS A 107 12.35 -10.80 -3.65
CA LYS A 107 12.03 -9.43 -3.25
C LYS A 107 12.59 -9.14 -1.87
N THR A 108 13.40 -8.09 -1.76
CA THR A 108 14.11 -7.73 -0.52
C THR A 108 13.87 -6.30 -0.06
N GLY A 109 13.45 -5.39 -0.95
CA GLY A 109 13.09 -4.01 -0.64
C GLY A 109 12.92 -3.20 -1.90
N SER A 110 11.84 -2.43 -1.99
CA SER A 110 11.46 -1.65 -3.17
C SER A 110 11.36 -0.15 -2.86
N LEU A 111 11.00 0.63 -3.86
CA LEU A 111 10.73 2.07 -3.71
C LEU A 111 9.30 2.35 -3.17
N VAL A 112 8.47 1.32 -3.04
CA VAL A 112 7.02 1.50 -2.92
C VAL A 112 6.62 2.23 -1.63
N THR A 113 7.20 1.90 -0.48
CA THR A 113 6.88 2.59 0.78
C THR A 113 7.26 4.07 0.75
N ALA A 114 8.42 4.41 0.19
CA ALA A 114 8.87 5.79 0.04
C ALA A 114 7.94 6.59 -0.90
N PHE A 115 7.59 5.99 -2.04
CA PHE A 115 6.68 6.58 -3.02
C PHE A 115 5.29 6.84 -2.42
N VAL A 116 4.71 5.84 -1.75
CA VAL A 116 3.38 5.94 -1.13
C VAL A 116 3.35 7.02 -0.06
N ASN A 117 4.38 7.10 0.79
CA ASN A 117 4.49 8.14 1.80
C ASN A 117 4.53 9.54 1.17
N ALA A 118 5.34 9.73 0.12
CA ALA A 118 5.45 11.01 -0.57
C ALA A 118 4.14 11.44 -1.23
N CYS A 119 3.43 10.51 -1.87
CA CYS A 119 2.13 10.78 -2.46
C CYS A 119 1.09 11.14 -1.39
N TYR A 120 1.05 10.38 -0.29
CA TYR A 120 0.11 10.63 0.79
C TYR A 120 0.34 11.97 1.48
N GLN A 121 1.59 12.34 1.74
CA GLN A 121 1.94 13.66 2.29
C GLN A 121 1.42 14.80 1.42
N LYS A 122 1.43 14.63 0.11
CA LYS A 122 1.00 15.66 -0.84
C LYS A 122 -0.52 15.68 -1.04
N THR A 123 -1.18 14.52 -1.06
CA THR A 123 -2.59 14.41 -1.49
C THR A 123 -3.56 14.17 -0.35
N GLY A 124 -3.09 13.61 0.78
CA GLY A 124 -3.94 13.14 1.87
C GLY A 124 -4.80 11.92 1.52
N VAL A 125 -4.63 11.35 0.31
CA VAL A 125 -5.43 10.21 -0.15
C VAL A 125 -4.62 8.92 -0.02
N PRO A 126 -5.15 7.91 0.70
CA PRO A 126 -4.49 6.62 0.84
C PRO A 126 -4.30 5.90 -0.50
N ILE A 127 -3.24 5.12 -0.59
CA ILE A 127 -2.94 4.31 -1.77
C ILE A 127 -3.21 2.83 -1.46
N VAL A 128 -3.91 2.15 -2.38
CA VAL A 128 -3.95 0.70 -2.43
C VAL A 128 -2.98 0.23 -3.53
N GLY A 129 -1.93 -0.47 -3.12
CA GLY A 129 -0.91 -1.01 -4.02
C GLY A 129 -1.20 -2.45 -4.41
N VAL A 130 -1.02 -2.76 -5.69
CA VAL A 130 -1.08 -4.12 -6.26
C VAL A 130 0.27 -4.43 -6.87
N SER A 131 0.91 -5.52 -6.42
CA SER A 131 2.20 -5.94 -6.95
C SER A 131 2.05 -6.78 -8.22
N ALA A 132 2.76 -6.37 -9.28
CA ALA A 132 2.85 -7.09 -10.56
C ALA A 132 4.26 -6.96 -11.16
N SER A 133 5.29 -7.26 -10.39
CA SER A 133 6.69 -7.04 -10.80
C SER A 133 7.52 -8.32 -10.70
N LYS A 134 8.43 -8.50 -11.67
CA LYS A 134 9.31 -9.68 -11.78
C LYS A 134 10.74 -9.28 -12.13
N GLY A 135 11.69 -9.59 -11.25
CA GLY A 135 13.10 -9.38 -11.51
C GLY A 135 13.63 -10.19 -12.70
N GLY A 136 14.52 -9.60 -13.49
CA GLY A 136 15.11 -10.25 -14.67
C GLY A 136 14.19 -10.42 -15.86
N SER A 137 13.00 -9.79 -15.85
CA SER A 137 12.09 -9.82 -17.00
C SER A 137 12.48 -8.83 -18.09
N SER A 138 12.18 -9.16 -19.35
CA SER A 138 12.32 -8.27 -20.50
C SER A 138 10.98 -7.68 -20.92
N ILE A 139 11.00 -6.56 -21.64
CA ILE A 139 9.78 -5.91 -22.15
C ILE A 139 8.94 -6.84 -23.03
N LEU A 140 9.54 -7.81 -23.70
CA LEU A 140 8.82 -8.78 -24.55
C LEU A 140 7.90 -9.68 -23.73
N GLN A 141 8.21 -9.95 -22.47
CA GLN A 141 7.39 -10.75 -21.56
C GLN A 141 6.15 -10.01 -21.02
N TRP A 142 6.06 -8.69 -21.29
CA TRP A 142 4.96 -7.82 -20.87
C TRP A 142 4.07 -7.37 -22.03
N GLN A 143 4.21 -8.00 -23.20
CA GLN A 143 3.40 -7.68 -24.38
C GLN A 143 1.98 -8.27 -24.28
N PRO A 144 1.00 -7.73 -25.01
CA PRO A 144 -0.34 -8.33 -25.09
C PRO A 144 -0.30 -9.82 -25.44
N GLY A 145 -1.08 -10.61 -24.71
CA GLY A 145 -1.11 -12.06 -24.88
C GLY A 145 -0.07 -12.85 -24.07
N THR A 146 0.86 -12.17 -23.41
CA THR A 146 1.83 -12.87 -22.56
C THR A 146 1.27 -13.20 -21.18
N PRO A 147 1.80 -14.24 -20.50
CA PRO A 147 1.37 -14.60 -19.16
C PRO A 147 1.52 -13.46 -18.13
N TYR A 148 2.60 -12.65 -18.22
CA TYR A 148 2.82 -11.58 -17.25
C TYR A 148 1.81 -10.45 -17.39
N LEU A 149 1.52 -9.99 -18.60
CA LEU A 149 0.50 -8.96 -18.78
C LEU A 149 -0.89 -9.49 -18.42
N SER A 150 -1.21 -10.72 -18.79
CA SER A 150 -2.50 -11.37 -18.45
C SER A 150 -2.69 -11.47 -16.93
N ASP A 151 -1.65 -11.90 -16.20
CA ASP A 151 -1.69 -11.96 -14.74
C ASP A 151 -1.80 -10.55 -14.10
N THR A 152 -1.07 -9.58 -14.64
CA THR A 152 -1.14 -8.18 -14.20
C THR A 152 -2.56 -7.63 -14.29
N LEU A 153 -3.23 -7.82 -15.42
CA LEU A 153 -4.60 -7.36 -15.62
C LEU A 153 -5.59 -8.12 -14.72
N ARG A 154 -5.37 -9.41 -14.50
CA ARG A 154 -6.15 -10.24 -13.56
C ARG A 154 -6.04 -9.72 -12.12
N ARG A 155 -4.83 -9.37 -11.65
CA ARG A 155 -4.60 -8.78 -10.32
C ARG A 155 -5.30 -7.44 -10.16
N LEU A 156 -5.19 -6.57 -11.16
CA LEU A 156 -5.87 -5.28 -11.17
C LEU A 156 -7.40 -5.44 -11.12
N ALA A 157 -7.95 -6.34 -11.92
CA ALA A 157 -9.38 -6.61 -11.94
C ALA A 157 -9.90 -7.17 -10.60
N LYS A 158 -9.12 -8.03 -9.93
CA LYS A 158 -9.45 -8.54 -8.59
C LYS A 158 -9.45 -7.40 -7.56
N ALA A 159 -8.45 -6.53 -7.59
CA ALA A 159 -8.34 -5.39 -6.68
C ALA A 159 -9.54 -4.44 -6.84
N ARG A 160 -9.92 -4.10 -8.07
CA ARG A 160 -11.08 -3.24 -8.33
C ARG A 160 -12.37 -3.84 -7.79
N ARG A 161 -12.64 -5.11 -8.08
CA ARG A 161 -13.83 -5.81 -7.58
C ARG A 161 -13.87 -5.90 -6.05
N PHE A 162 -12.72 -6.14 -5.43
CA PHE A 162 -12.61 -6.15 -3.98
C PHE A 162 -12.96 -4.78 -3.38
N LEU A 163 -12.35 -3.70 -3.88
CA LEU A 163 -12.58 -2.34 -3.37
C LEU A 163 -14.04 -1.91 -3.56
N GLU A 164 -14.63 -2.21 -4.71
CA GLU A 164 -16.04 -1.97 -5.00
C GLU A 164 -16.96 -2.71 -4.02
N LYS A 165 -16.71 -4.01 -3.79
CA LYS A 165 -17.45 -4.83 -2.82
C LYS A 165 -17.38 -4.29 -1.40
N GLU A 166 -16.22 -3.77 -0.99
CA GLU A 166 -16.03 -3.17 0.33
C GLU A 166 -16.55 -1.72 0.42
N GLY A 167 -17.15 -1.19 -0.64
CA GLY A 167 -17.66 0.19 -0.70
C GLY A 167 -16.57 1.26 -0.65
N ILE A 168 -15.36 0.92 -1.14
CA ILE A 168 -14.22 1.82 -1.20
C ILE A 168 -14.17 2.45 -2.59
N PHE A 169 -14.26 3.76 -2.67
CA PHE A 169 -14.22 4.50 -3.94
C PHE A 169 -12.79 4.64 -4.45
N ILE A 170 -12.56 4.25 -5.71
CA ILE A 170 -11.29 4.45 -6.41
C ILE A 170 -11.34 5.82 -7.10
N ARG A 171 -10.56 6.78 -6.62
CA ARG A 171 -10.45 8.11 -7.21
C ARG A 171 -9.73 8.05 -8.56
N HIS A 172 -8.55 7.46 -8.58
CA HIS A 172 -7.75 7.25 -9.78
C HIS A 172 -7.11 5.86 -9.78
N THR A 173 -6.82 5.34 -10.98
CA THR A 173 -6.01 4.14 -11.17
C THR A 173 -4.75 4.52 -11.92
N PHE A 174 -3.60 4.19 -11.35
CA PHE A 174 -2.28 4.46 -11.92
C PHE A 174 -1.51 3.17 -12.16
N MET A 175 -0.60 3.22 -13.11
CA MET A 175 0.41 2.20 -13.36
C MET A 175 1.78 2.85 -13.26
N LEU A 176 2.66 2.25 -12.46
CA LEU A 176 4.02 2.70 -12.24
C LEU A 176 5.00 1.56 -12.52
#